data_33cbf7272b6a32640595b6a31a9cc426
#
_entry.id   33cbf7272b6a32640595b6a31a9cc426
#
_cell.length_a   1.000
_cell.length_b   1.000
_cell.length_c   1.000
_cell.angle_alpha   90.00
_cell.angle_beta   90.00
_cell.angle_gamma   90.00
#
_symmetry.space_group_name_H-M   'P 1'
#
loop_
_entity.id
_entity.type
_entity.pdbx_description
1 polymer ?
#
loop_
_entity_poly.entity_id
_entity_poly.type
_entity_poly.pdbx_seq_one_letter_code
_entity_poly.pdbx_strand_id
1 'polypeptide(L)'
;MSRIPFIYCILSAFLSAACSFRAPEEHDDASVDIIPGLEIPEFADNEDIVAHLGYTASYNHRTLVPDWVAWELTAEEANGQLNDQYPFSRDPSVNFPKASREDYSNTGWDKGHMAPRADMKWSSQALEESYYFTNVCPQDHEMNSQAWEQIERLSRLAARHYGSVYIVCGPVFTEGRYGTIGRAQVHVPDMFYKALLTHTGKGYQTVGFIMKNQPECSQPVNYAVSVDSIEALIGRNLFPQLPDEQAEATYEMKYWTK
;
A
#
# COMPACT_ATOMS: atom_id res chain seq x y z
N MET A 1 -70.31 -34.71 -64.65
CA MET A 1 -70.51 -35.42 -63.36
C MET A 1 -69.19 -35.51 -62.66
N SER A 2 -68.90 -34.61 -61.73
CA SER A 2 -67.70 -34.73 -60.88
C SER A 2 -68.04 -34.01 -59.58
N ARG A 3 -67.90 -34.70 -58.49
CA ARG A 3 -68.21 -34.25 -57.13
C ARG A 3 -66.98 -33.61 -56.56
N ILE A 4 -67.10 -32.40 -55.99
CA ILE A 4 -66.10 -31.71 -55.22
C ILE A 4 -66.30 -32.03 -53.75
N PRO A 5 -65.34 -32.45 -52.99
CA PRO A 5 -65.45 -32.51 -51.54
C PRO A 5 -65.00 -31.23 -50.89
N PHE A 6 -65.77 -30.77 -49.95
CA PHE A 6 -65.46 -29.68 -48.99
C PHE A 6 -64.29 -30.06 -48.08
N ILE A 7 -63.29 -29.17 -47.97
CA ILE A 7 -62.26 -29.29 -47.01
C ILE A 7 -62.46 -28.24 -45.90
N TYR A 8 -62.68 -28.70 -44.69
CA TYR A 8 -62.75 -27.89 -43.47
C TYR A 8 -61.36 -27.34 -43.13
N CYS A 9 -61.23 -26.02 -43.08
CA CYS A 9 -60.07 -25.36 -42.54
C CYS A 9 -60.23 -25.25 -41.03
N ILE A 10 -59.41 -26.00 -40.29
CA ILE A 10 -59.23 -25.85 -38.83
C ILE A 10 -58.24 -24.75 -38.60
N LEU A 11 -58.68 -23.62 -38.02
CA LEU A 11 -57.84 -22.50 -37.59
C LEU A 11 -57.18 -22.86 -36.24
N SER A 12 -55.93 -23.26 -36.26
CA SER A 12 -55.13 -23.46 -35.04
C SER A 12 -54.54 -22.12 -34.60
N ALA A 13 -55.04 -21.58 -33.50
CA ALA A 13 -54.46 -20.42 -32.85
C ALA A 13 -53.15 -20.83 -32.15
N PHE A 14 -52.02 -20.40 -32.69
CA PHE A 14 -50.75 -20.47 -31.99
C PHE A 14 -50.62 -19.27 -31.04
N LEU A 15 -50.74 -19.54 -29.73
CA LEU A 15 -50.29 -18.60 -28.69
C LEU A 15 -48.76 -18.57 -28.70
N SER A 16 -48.16 -17.52 -29.26
CA SER A 16 -46.74 -17.24 -29.12
C SER A 16 -46.46 -16.63 -27.73
N ALA A 17 -45.96 -17.43 -26.81
CA ALA A 17 -45.35 -16.93 -25.57
C ALA A 17 -44.05 -16.21 -25.94
N ALA A 18 -44.09 -14.88 -25.91
CA ALA A 18 -42.87 -14.07 -25.99
C ALA A 18 -42.08 -14.24 -24.70
N CYS A 19 -41.07 -15.11 -24.69
CA CYS A 19 -40.02 -15.07 -23.70
C CYS A 19 -39.20 -13.80 -23.94
N SER A 20 -39.37 -12.78 -23.09
CA SER A 20 -38.48 -11.64 -23.01
C SER A 20 -37.15 -12.13 -22.48
N PHE A 21 -36.20 -12.40 -23.37
CA PHE A 21 -34.80 -12.48 -23.01
C PHE A 21 -34.35 -11.08 -22.56
N ARG A 22 -34.20 -10.88 -21.23
CA ARG A 22 -33.51 -9.74 -20.69
C ARG A 22 -32.05 -9.95 -21.05
N ALA A 23 -31.47 -9.09 -21.88
CA ALA A 23 -30.04 -9.06 -22.12
C ALA A 23 -29.31 -8.95 -20.75
N PRO A 24 -28.17 -9.59 -20.57
CA PRO A 24 -27.35 -9.33 -19.38
C PRO A 24 -27.09 -7.82 -19.33
N GLU A 25 -27.32 -7.23 -18.16
CA GLU A 25 -26.84 -5.88 -17.90
C GLU A 25 -25.33 -5.92 -18.17
N GLU A 26 -24.86 -5.18 -19.19
CA GLU A 26 -23.46 -4.84 -19.34
C GLU A 26 -23.06 -4.18 -18.02
N HIS A 27 -22.30 -4.88 -17.20
CA HIS A 27 -21.48 -4.24 -16.20
C HIS A 27 -20.57 -3.32 -16.99
N ASP A 28 -20.82 -2.03 -16.88
CA ASP A 28 -19.87 -0.99 -17.25
C ASP A 28 -18.65 -1.23 -16.34
N ASP A 29 -17.74 -2.07 -16.83
CA ASP A 29 -16.42 -2.26 -16.28
C ASP A 29 -15.66 -0.99 -16.68
N ALA A 30 -15.96 0.09 -15.95
CA ALA A 30 -15.22 1.34 -16.10
C ALA A 30 -13.76 0.98 -15.81
N SER A 31 -12.98 0.81 -16.89
CA SER A 31 -11.55 0.60 -16.80
C SER A 31 -11.00 1.73 -15.95
N VAL A 32 -10.56 1.41 -14.74
CA VAL A 32 -9.86 2.38 -13.89
C VAL A 32 -8.60 2.75 -14.65
N ASP A 33 -8.47 4.01 -15.03
CA ASP A 33 -7.24 4.49 -15.66
C ASP A 33 -6.09 4.28 -14.67
N ILE A 34 -5.13 3.45 -15.05
CA ILE A 34 -3.90 3.25 -14.26
C ILE A 34 -3.11 4.54 -14.34
N ILE A 35 -2.94 5.21 -13.21
CA ILE A 35 -2.12 6.42 -13.08
C ILE A 35 -0.73 5.98 -12.60
N PRO A 36 0.30 5.97 -13.46
CA PRO A 36 1.65 5.57 -13.04
C PRO A 36 2.21 6.51 -11.99
N GLY A 37 2.80 5.95 -10.94
CA GLY A 37 3.44 6.73 -9.87
C GLY A 37 2.44 7.39 -8.91
N LEU A 38 1.21 6.91 -8.85
CA LEU A 38 0.19 7.41 -7.92
C LEU A 38 0.62 7.26 -6.46
N GLU A 39 1.50 6.31 -6.17
CA GLU A 39 2.11 6.11 -4.84
C GLU A 39 3.22 7.12 -4.52
N ILE A 40 3.78 7.82 -5.52
CA ILE A 40 4.96 8.68 -5.31
C ILE A 40 4.53 10.02 -4.70
N PRO A 41 4.98 10.33 -3.45
CA PRO A 41 4.66 11.60 -2.81
C PRO A 41 5.40 12.76 -3.46
N GLU A 42 4.98 13.98 -3.14
CA GLU A 42 5.73 15.17 -3.49
C GLU A 42 7.15 15.09 -2.88
N PHE A 43 8.17 15.42 -3.65
CA PHE A 43 9.56 15.44 -3.19
C PHE A 43 10.32 16.61 -3.82
N ALA A 44 11.39 17.05 -3.15
CA ALA A 44 12.23 18.13 -3.61
C ALA A 44 13.38 17.62 -4.48
N ASP A 45 13.89 18.46 -5.39
CA ASP A 45 15.00 18.12 -6.31
C ASP A 45 16.30 17.68 -5.62
N ASN A 46 16.46 18.02 -4.33
CA ASN A 46 17.65 17.68 -3.54
C ASN A 46 17.49 16.42 -2.67
N GLU A 47 16.38 15.72 -2.78
CA GLU A 47 16.19 14.42 -2.13
C GLU A 47 16.93 13.31 -2.90
N ASP A 48 17.52 12.37 -2.16
CA ASP A 48 18.20 11.20 -2.77
C ASP A 48 17.18 10.08 -2.99
N ILE A 49 16.59 10.09 -4.19
CA ILE A 49 15.53 9.14 -4.59
C ILE A 49 16.17 7.87 -5.14
N VAL A 50 15.81 6.74 -4.56
CA VAL A 50 16.26 5.41 -4.95
C VAL A 50 15.06 4.58 -5.39
N ALA A 51 15.07 4.17 -6.65
CA ALA A 51 14.06 3.26 -7.19
C ALA A 51 14.58 1.83 -7.20
N HIS A 52 13.87 0.95 -6.52
CA HIS A 52 14.04 -0.50 -6.51
C HIS A 52 12.94 -1.19 -7.29
N LEU A 53 13.06 -2.49 -7.50
CA LEU A 53 12.06 -3.23 -8.28
C LEU A 53 10.67 -3.20 -7.63
N GLY A 54 10.60 -3.28 -6.29
CA GLY A 54 9.33 -3.36 -5.55
C GLY A 54 8.94 -2.08 -4.81
N TYR A 55 9.79 -1.06 -4.74
CA TYR A 55 9.49 0.19 -4.04
C TYR A 55 10.42 1.33 -4.47
N THR A 56 10.00 2.55 -4.18
CA THR A 56 10.84 3.75 -4.28
C THR A 56 11.02 4.36 -2.88
N ALA A 57 12.21 4.86 -2.57
CA ALA A 57 12.53 5.49 -1.30
C ALA A 57 13.23 6.83 -1.50
N SER A 58 13.03 7.78 -0.59
CA SER A 58 13.87 8.96 -0.41
C SER A 58 14.79 8.70 0.77
N TYR A 59 16.09 8.57 0.52
CA TYR A 59 17.05 8.27 1.58
C TYR A 59 17.67 9.53 2.18
N ASN A 60 17.67 9.64 3.51
CA ASN A 60 18.20 10.80 4.20
C ASN A 60 19.57 10.50 4.82
N HIS A 61 20.63 11.08 4.25
CA HIS A 61 22.03 10.91 4.70
C HIS A 61 22.35 11.56 6.07
N ARG A 62 21.46 12.39 6.62
CA ARG A 62 21.63 12.97 7.96
C ARG A 62 21.04 12.07 9.04
N THR A 63 19.85 11.53 8.80
CA THR A 63 19.17 10.65 9.75
C THR A 63 19.56 9.19 9.57
N LEU A 64 20.10 8.83 8.39
CA LEU A 64 20.47 7.48 7.96
C LEU A 64 19.30 6.49 7.95
N VAL A 65 18.09 7.01 7.68
CA VAL A 65 16.85 6.27 7.44
C VAL A 65 16.13 6.91 6.25
N PRO A 66 15.17 6.25 5.61
CA PRO A 66 14.38 6.90 4.56
C PRO A 66 13.52 8.04 5.14
N ASP A 67 13.30 9.11 4.38
CA ASP A 67 12.27 10.10 4.67
C ASP A 67 10.87 9.56 4.35
N TRP A 68 10.77 8.78 3.28
CA TRP A 68 9.58 8.03 2.90
C TRP A 68 9.95 6.82 2.04
N VAL A 69 9.04 5.85 2.01
CA VAL A 69 9.08 4.67 1.12
C VAL A 69 7.69 4.48 0.54
N ALA A 70 7.60 4.27 -0.79
CA ALA A 70 6.36 4.19 -1.53
C ALA A 70 6.35 3.01 -2.50
N TRP A 71 5.19 2.35 -2.65
CA TRP A 71 4.99 1.27 -3.61
C TRP A 71 3.52 1.07 -3.94
N GLU A 72 3.24 0.62 -5.14
CA GLU A 72 2.00 -0.05 -5.46
C GLU A 72 2.11 -1.52 -5.03
N LEU A 73 1.06 -2.07 -4.44
CA LEU A 73 0.93 -3.49 -4.15
C LEU A 73 -0.26 -4.02 -4.91
N THR A 74 -0.02 -4.77 -5.96
CA THR A 74 -1.09 -5.41 -6.76
C THR A 74 -1.62 -6.67 -6.08
N ALA A 75 -2.81 -7.12 -6.48
CA ALA A 75 -3.38 -8.40 -6.01
C ALA A 75 -2.48 -9.60 -6.34
N GLU A 76 -1.77 -9.56 -7.48
CA GLU A 76 -0.83 -10.61 -7.88
C GLU A 76 0.39 -10.63 -6.96
N GLU A 77 1.01 -9.49 -6.72
CA GLU A 77 2.17 -9.35 -5.83
C GLU A 77 1.83 -9.72 -4.38
N ALA A 78 0.64 -9.32 -3.88
CA ALA A 78 0.15 -9.67 -2.55
C ALA A 78 -0.04 -11.19 -2.36
N ASN A 79 -0.05 -11.97 -3.44
CA ASN A 79 -0.09 -13.44 -3.43
C ASN A 79 1.28 -14.10 -3.63
N GLY A 80 2.36 -13.34 -3.67
CA GLY A 80 3.73 -13.86 -3.78
C GLY A 80 4.06 -14.88 -2.68
N GLN A 81 4.79 -15.95 -3.04
CA GLN A 81 5.04 -17.10 -2.16
C GLN A 81 6.52 -17.32 -1.85
N LEU A 82 7.44 -16.54 -2.41
CA LEU A 82 8.87 -16.68 -2.12
C LEU A 82 9.12 -16.53 -0.62
N ASN A 83 10.02 -17.32 -0.08
CA ASN A 83 10.29 -17.33 1.37
C ASN A 83 11.77 -17.27 1.72
N ASP A 84 12.61 -16.90 0.76
CA ASP A 84 14.03 -16.70 0.99
C ASP A 84 14.26 -15.60 2.03
N GLN A 85 15.33 -15.73 2.78
CA GLN A 85 15.74 -14.73 3.77
C GLN A 85 17.10 -14.17 3.37
N TYR A 86 17.19 -12.86 3.35
CA TYR A 86 18.40 -12.13 3.03
C TYR A 86 18.95 -11.41 4.27
N PRO A 87 20.24 -11.24 4.38
CA PRO A 87 20.81 -10.40 5.45
C PRO A 87 20.47 -8.93 5.19
N PHE A 88 20.14 -8.19 6.24
CA PHE A 88 20.10 -6.74 6.13
C PHE A 88 21.46 -6.20 5.69
N SER A 89 21.48 -5.35 4.69
CA SER A 89 22.69 -4.87 4.04
C SER A 89 22.59 -3.39 3.63
N ARG A 90 23.78 -2.80 3.40
CA ARG A 90 23.86 -1.46 2.82
C ARG A 90 23.38 -1.49 1.39
N ASP A 91 22.54 -0.53 1.06
CA ASP A 91 22.07 -0.36 -0.31
C ASP A 91 23.24 0.07 -1.22
N PRO A 92 23.53 -0.64 -2.29
CA PRO A 92 24.59 -0.25 -3.24
C PRO A 92 24.24 1.02 -4.03
N SER A 93 22.96 1.36 -4.17
CA SER A 93 22.46 2.46 -5.00
C SER A 93 22.66 3.84 -4.37
N VAL A 94 22.89 3.92 -3.05
CA VAL A 94 23.15 5.20 -2.37
C VAL A 94 24.60 5.37 -1.96
N ASN A 95 25.06 6.62 -1.85
CA ASN A 95 26.39 6.96 -1.39
C ASN A 95 26.49 6.94 0.14
N PHE A 96 27.70 7.05 0.69
CA PHE A 96 27.91 7.29 2.11
C PHE A 96 27.63 8.74 2.50
N PRO A 97 27.17 9.00 3.75
CA PRO A 97 27.00 8.06 4.86
C PRO A 97 25.72 7.23 4.75
N LYS A 98 25.75 5.97 5.19
CA LYS A 98 24.62 5.07 5.23
C LYS A 98 24.69 4.09 6.39
N ALA A 99 23.52 3.70 6.93
CA ALA A 99 23.40 2.76 8.03
C ALA A 99 23.93 1.35 7.67
N SER A 100 24.22 0.58 8.70
CA SER A 100 24.71 -0.78 8.58
C SER A 100 24.08 -1.68 9.65
N ARG A 101 24.24 -2.98 9.49
CA ARG A 101 23.74 -3.98 10.44
C ARG A 101 24.35 -3.78 11.85
N GLU A 102 25.61 -3.38 11.90
CA GLU A 102 26.36 -3.16 13.13
C GLU A 102 25.76 -2.02 13.97
N ASP A 103 25.17 -1.01 13.32
CA ASP A 103 24.56 0.13 14.00
C ASP A 103 23.31 -0.24 14.79
N TYR A 104 22.63 -1.33 14.43
CA TYR A 104 21.45 -1.83 15.14
C TYR A 104 21.78 -2.88 16.21
N SER A 105 23.02 -3.39 16.24
CA SER A 105 23.41 -4.49 17.12
C SER A 105 23.38 -4.10 18.59
N ASN A 106 22.68 -4.84 19.42
CA ASN A 106 22.56 -4.64 20.88
C ASN A 106 21.99 -3.28 21.29
N THR A 107 21.17 -2.65 20.45
CA THR A 107 20.56 -1.34 20.72
C THR A 107 19.20 -1.44 21.39
N GLY A 108 18.55 -2.60 21.30
CA GLY A 108 17.16 -2.80 21.75
C GLY A 108 16.11 -2.42 20.69
N TRP A 109 16.53 -1.88 19.55
CA TRP A 109 15.67 -1.54 18.44
C TRP A 109 15.70 -2.61 17.36
N ASP A 110 14.52 -2.91 16.79
CA ASP A 110 14.40 -3.77 15.61
C ASP A 110 14.87 -3.05 14.35
N LYS A 111 15.27 -3.83 13.35
CA LYS A 111 15.40 -3.41 11.96
C LYS A 111 14.03 -3.49 11.32
N GLY A 112 13.21 -2.44 11.49
CA GLY A 112 11.85 -2.41 11.00
C GLY A 112 11.79 -2.01 9.53
N HIS A 113 11.12 -2.83 8.72
CA HIS A 113 10.88 -2.52 7.31
C HIS A 113 9.83 -1.42 7.14
N MET A 114 10.02 -0.56 6.13
CA MET A 114 8.97 0.35 5.66
C MET A 114 8.09 -0.35 4.62
N ALA A 115 8.64 -0.73 3.46
CA ALA A 115 8.02 -1.67 2.54
C ALA A 115 8.31 -3.09 3.05
N PRO A 116 7.29 -3.86 3.52
CA PRO A 116 7.54 -5.09 4.24
C PRO A 116 8.00 -6.21 3.32
N ARG A 117 8.86 -7.06 3.83
CA ARG A 117 9.27 -8.30 3.16
C ARG A 117 8.09 -9.10 2.59
N ALA A 118 6.96 -9.10 3.30
CA ALA A 118 5.79 -9.88 2.91
C ALA A 118 5.10 -9.38 1.63
N ASP A 119 5.28 -8.10 1.29
CA ASP A 119 4.76 -7.50 0.05
C ASP A 119 5.69 -7.73 -1.14
N MET A 120 6.95 -8.16 -0.91
CA MET A 120 7.99 -8.35 -1.93
C MET A 120 8.18 -9.82 -2.33
N LYS A 121 7.34 -10.73 -1.86
CA LYS A 121 7.46 -12.19 -2.07
C LYS A 121 7.14 -12.68 -3.49
N TRP A 122 6.88 -11.79 -4.40
CA TRP A 122 6.60 -12.08 -5.81
C TRP A 122 7.87 -12.13 -6.69
N SER A 123 8.98 -11.51 -6.23
CA SER A 123 10.26 -11.47 -6.93
C SER A 123 11.42 -11.69 -5.96
N SER A 124 12.40 -12.52 -6.33
CA SER A 124 13.62 -12.71 -5.53
C SER A 124 14.40 -11.41 -5.39
N GLN A 125 14.45 -10.58 -6.43
CA GLN A 125 15.12 -9.28 -6.41
C GLN A 125 14.38 -8.30 -5.48
N ALA A 126 13.07 -8.13 -5.64
CA ALA A 126 12.29 -7.24 -4.78
C ALA A 126 12.41 -7.68 -3.30
N LEU A 127 12.40 -8.98 -3.05
CA LEU A 127 12.55 -9.56 -1.73
C LEU A 127 13.94 -9.27 -1.13
N GLU A 128 15.03 -9.41 -1.90
CA GLU A 128 16.38 -9.06 -1.47
C GLU A 128 16.52 -7.56 -1.20
N GLU A 129 16.04 -6.71 -2.11
CA GLU A 129 16.09 -5.26 -2.01
C GLU A 129 15.34 -4.73 -0.78
N SER A 130 14.27 -5.42 -0.34
CA SER A 130 13.53 -5.02 0.86
C SER A 130 14.39 -5.03 2.13
N TYR A 131 15.52 -5.75 2.17
CA TYR A 131 16.47 -5.80 3.29
C TYR A 131 17.54 -4.71 3.25
N TYR A 132 17.50 -3.78 2.29
CA TYR A 132 18.42 -2.65 2.27
C TYR A 132 18.07 -1.61 3.33
N PHE A 133 19.11 -0.98 3.92
CA PHE A 133 18.92 0.04 4.96
C PHE A 133 18.23 1.33 4.44
N THR A 134 18.06 1.49 3.14
CA THR A 134 17.21 2.53 2.55
C THR A 134 15.72 2.28 2.77
N ASN A 135 15.35 1.08 3.21
CA ASN A 135 13.99 0.64 3.54
C ASN A 135 13.80 0.34 5.04
N VAL A 136 14.73 0.71 5.89
CA VAL A 136 14.75 0.25 7.29
C VAL A 136 14.89 1.40 8.27
N CYS A 137 14.06 1.37 9.33
CA CYS A 137 14.14 2.29 10.46
C CYS A 137 14.31 1.54 11.79
N PRO A 138 14.91 2.15 12.82
CA PRO A 138 14.85 1.63 14.19
C PRO A 138 13.40 1.66 14.69
N GLN A 139 12.82 0.49 14.97
CA GLN A 139 11.46 0.33 15.46
C GLN A 139 11.40 -0.37 16.81
N ASP A 140 10.45 0.04 17.66
CA ASP A 140 10.10 -0.71 18.85
C ASP A 140 9.63 -2.11 18.49
N HIS A 141 10.09 -3.12 19.22
CA HIS A 141 9.83 -4.53 18.89
C HIS A 141 8.34 -4.89 18.93
N GLU A 142 7.61 -4.44 19.94
CA GLU A 142 6.19 -4.77 20.08
C GLU A 142 5.36 -4.03 19.02
N MET A 143 5.62 -2.76 18.80
CA MET A 143 4.99 -1.99 17.73
C MET A 143 5.24 -2.64 16.36
N ASN A 144 6.49 -2.95 16.02
CA ASN A 144 6.88 -3.55 14.75
C ASN A 144 6.20 -4.92 14.52
N SER A 145 6.28 -5.81 15.51
CA SER A 145 5.80 -7.20 15.38
C SER A 145 4.29 -7.38 15.57
N GLN A 146 3.57 -6.36 16.05
CA GLN A 146 2.13 -6.44 16.32
C GLN A 146 1.34 -5.37 15.56
N ALA A 147 1.34 -4.13 16.03
CA ALA A 147 0.45 -3.11 15.48
C ALA A 147 0.81 -2.72 14.04
N TRP A 148 2.10 -2.56 13.73
CA TRP A 148 2.57 -2.25 12.38
C TRP A 148 2.31 -3.40 11.40
N GLU A 149 2.61 -4.63 11.81
CA GLU A 149 2.35 -5.84 11.01
C GLU A 149 0.85 -6.05 10.71
N GLN A 150 -0.05 -5.65 11.62
CA GLN A 150 -1.49 -5.69 11.38
C GLN A 150 -1.91 -4.73 10.24
N ILE A 151 -1.32 -3.53 10.15
CA ILE A 151 -1.59 -2.59 9.05
C ILE A 151 -1.04 -3.14 7.74
N GLU A 152 0.13 -3.74 7.72
CA GLU A 152 0.69 -4.41 6.53
C GLU A 152 -0.21 -5.55 6.05
N ARG A 153 -0.74 -6.34 6.96
CA ARG A 153 -1.70 -7.41 6.64
C ARG A 153 -2.99 -6.85 6.04
N LEU A 154 -3.49 -5.75 6.60
CA LEU A 154 -4.66 -5.03 6.09
C LEU A 154 -4.41 -4.53 4.67
N SER A 155 -3.25 -3.96 4.37
CA SER A 155 -2.87 -3.52 3.01
C SER A 155 -2.91 -4.67 2.01
N ARG A 156 -2.33 -5.83 2.36
CA ARG A 156 -2.37 -7.03 1.50
C ARG A 156 -3.78 -7.57 1.27
N LEU A 157 -4.65 -7.54 2.29
CA LEU A 157 -6.05 -7.93 2.13
C LEU A 157 -6.80 -6.97 1.19
N ALA A 158 -6.59 -5.66 1.34
CA ALA A 158 -7.17 -4.65 0.49
C ALA A 158 -6.70 -4.80 -0.98
N ALA A 159 -5.39 -5.01 -1.21
CA ALA A 159 -4.83 -5.25 -2.55
C ALA A 159 -5.49 -6.46 -3.22
N ARG A 160 -5.65 -7.58 -2.52
CA ARG A 160 -6.34 -8.77 -3.04
C ARG A 160 -7.81 -8.53 -3.34
N HIS A 161 -8.47 -7.64 -2.59
CA HIS A 161 -9.89 -7.36 -2.74
C HIS A 161 -10.19 -6.36 -3.85
N TYR A 162 -9.38 -5.30 -3.96
CA TYR A 162 -9.61 -4.18 -4.88
C TYR A 162 -8.74 -4.20 -6.14
N GLY A 163 -7.77 -5.13 -6.22
CA GLY A 163 -6.84 -5.22 -7.36
C GLY A 163 -5.49 -4.61 -7.06
N SER A 164 -5.44 -3.43 -6.42
CA SER A 164 -4.19 -2.80 -5.96
C SER A 164 -4.42 -1.85 -4.78
N VAL A 165 -3.33 -1.56 -4.07
CA VAL A 165 -3.23 -0.52 -3.03
C VAL A 165 -1.94 0.26 -3.27
N TYR A 166 -2.02 1.58 -3.29
CA TYR A 166 -0.89 2.50 -3.32
C TYR A 166 -0.53 2.88 -1.89
N ILE A 167 0.73 2.78 -1.52
CA ILE A 167 1.18 2.86 -0.14
C ILE A 167 2.35 3.82 -0.04
N VAL A 168 2.26 4.76 0.91
CA VAL A 168 3.38 5.61 1.32
C VAL A 168 3.55 5.50 2.82
N CYS A 169 4.76 5.28 3.29
CA CYS A 169 5.05 5.30 4.73
C CYS A 169 6.43 5.89 5.03
N GLY A 170 6.62 6.29 6.27
CA GLY A 170 7.90 6.84 6.68
C GLY A 170 7.97 7.17 8.17
N PRO A 171 9.17 7.55 8.64
CA PRO A 171 9.39 8.01 9.99
C PRO A 171 8.91 9.45 10.19
N VAL A 172 8.62 9.79 11.44
CA VAL A 172 8.31 11.15 11.89
C VAL A 172 9.24 11.52 13.03
N PHE A 173 9.92 12.66 12.89
CA PHE A 173 10.80 13.23 13.90
C PHE A 173 10.19 14.54 14.40
N THR A 174 9.74 14.58 15.64
CA THR A 174 9.15 15.78 16.26
C THR A 174 9.96 16.30 17.42
N GLU A 175 10.28 15.41 18.37
CA GLU A 175 10.93 15.77 19.64
C GLU A 175 12.37 15.26 19.73
N GLY A 176 12.79 14.34 18.84
CA GLY A 176 14.08 13.65 18.91
C GLY A 176 14.24 12.82 20.18
N ARG A 177 13.12 12.27 20.67
CA ARG A 177 12.97 11.65 21.98
C ARG A 177 13.96 10.53 22.25
N TYR A 178 14.30 9.75 21.23
CA TYR A 178 15.11 8.55 21.36
C TYR A 178 16.56 8.72 20.92
N GLY A 179 16.92 9.89 20.36
CA GLY A 179 18.28 10.17 19.91
C GLY A 179 18.73 9.30 18.74
N THR A 180 19.92 8.73 18.84
CA THR A 180 20.56 7.94 17.78
C THR A 180 21.11 6.61 18.29
N ILE A 181 21.28 5.64 17.38
CA ILE A 181 21.87 4.34 17.66
C ILE A 181 23.12 4.08 16.80
N GLY A 182 23.95 3.16 17.28
CA GLY A 182 25.14 2.70 16.58
C GLY A 182 26.24 3.74 16.43
N ARG A 183 27.34 3.30 15.81
CA ARG A 183 28.47 4.16 15.56
C ARG A 183 28.21 5.24 14.51
N ALA A 184 27.37 4.91 13.53
CA ALA A 184 26.98 5.84 12.48
C ALA A 184 25.97 6.90 12.94
N GLN A 185 25.42 6.77 14.16
CA GLN A 185 24.40 7.66 14.71
C GLN A 185 23.09 7.66 13.88
N VAL A 186 22.56 6.47 13.59
CA VAL A 186 21.26 6.32 12.94
C VAL A 186 20.18 6.91 13.85
N HIS A 187 19.39 7.85 13.36
CA HIS A 187 18.34 8.49 14.13
C HIS A 187 17.18 7.53 14.41
N VAL A 188 16.66 7.59 15.63
CA VAL A 188 15.50 6.80 16.03
C VAL A 188 14.25 7.68 15.92
N PRO A 189 13.26 7.31 15.07
CA PRO A 189 12.03 8.10 14.88
C PRO A 189 11.18 8.15 16.14
N ASP A 190 10.43 9.24 16.34
CA ASP A 190 9.44 9.37 17.40
C ASP A 190 8.13 8.63 17.08
N MET A 191 7.76 8.62 15.79
CA MET A 191 6.54 7.99 15.27
C MET A 191 6.78 7.48 13.85
N PHE A 192 5.79 6.73 13.35
CA PHE A 192 5.69 6.32 11.96
C PHE A 192 4.31 6.66 11.41
N TYR A 193 4.25 6.95 10.12
CA TYR A 193 3.00 7.04 9.38
C TYR A 193 2.95 5.98 8.29
N LYS A 194 1.73 5.60 7.91
CA LYS A 194 1.45 4.83 6.70
C LYS A 194 0.13 5.32 6.09
N ALA A 195 0.18 5.75 4.85
CA ALA A 195 -0.98 6.15 4.06
C ALA A 195 -1.29 5.09 3.01
N LEU A 196 -2.54 4.75 2.86
CA LEU A 196 -3.04 3.79 1.89
C LEU A 196 -4.07 4.47 0.98
N LEU A 197 -4.01 4.16 -0.31
CA LEU A 197 -4.96 4.60 -1.33
C LEU A 197 -5.37 3.39 -2.18
N THR A 198 -6.67 3.26 -2.47
CA THR A 198 -7.19 2.25 -3.41
C THR A 198 -8.37 2.81 -4.20
N HIS A 199 -8.71 2.18 -5.32
CA HIS A 199 -9.94 2.45 -6.06
C HIS A 199 -10.96 1.32 -5.84
N THR A 200 -12.15 1.68 -5.37
CA THR A 200 -13.18 0.70 -4.96
C THR A 200 -14.25 0.43 -6.01
N GLY A 201 -14.11 0.90 -7.25
CA GLY A 201 -15.18 0.91 -8.26
C GLY A 201 -16.25 1.99 -8.05
N LYS A 202 -16.22 2.68 -6.89
CA LYS A 202 -17.08 3.83 -6.55
C LYS A 202 -16.30 5.13 -6.37
N GLY A 203 -15.00 5.09 -6.65
CA GLY A 203 -14.07 6.19 -6.46
C GLY A 203 -12.90 5.79 -5.56
N TYR A 204 -11.97 6.71 -5.42
CA TYR A 204 -10.80 6.54 -4.57
C TYR A 204 -11.17 6.56 -3.09
N GLN A 205 -10.47 5.74 -2.33
CA GLN A 205 -10.60 5.66 -0.87
C GLN A 205 -9.21 5.68 -0.25
N THR A 206 -9.03 6.52 0.76
CA THR A 206 -7.78 6.62 1.49
C THR A 206 -7.96 6.28 2.96
N VAL A 207 -6.89 5.93 3.63
CA VAL A 207 -6.76 5.89 5.09
C VAL A 207 -5.32 6.12 5.48
N GLY A 208 -5.12 6.92 6.50
CA GLY A 208 -3.84 7.12 7.16
C GLY A 208 -3.76 6.38 8.48
N PHE A 209 -2.53 6.09 8.93
CA PHE A 209 -2.23 5.57 10.26
C PHE A 209 -1.04 6.35 10.83
N ILE A 210 -1.13 6.78 12.08
CA ILE A 210 -0.02 7.38 12.82
C ILE A 210 0.21 6.58 14.08
N MET A 211 1.45 6.15 14.32
CA MET A 211 1.82 5.26 15.40
C MET A 211 3.09 5.72 16.09
N LYS A 212 3.07 5.82 17.41
CA LYS A 212 4.27 6.14 18.19
C LYS A 212 5.26 4.99 18.15
N ASN A 213 6.56 5.31 18.16
CA ASN A 213 7.63 4.32 18.20
C ASN A 213 7.87 3.83 19.63
N GLN A 214 6.89 3.11 20.17
CA GLN A 214 6.88 2.57 21.53
C GLN A 214 6.03 1.30 21.55
N PRO A 215 6.00 0.51 22.64
CA PRO A 215 5.14 -0.69 22.72
C PRO A 215 3.68 -0.38 22.38
N GLU A 216 3.20 -0.95 21.27
CA GLU A 216 1.86 -0.74 20.72
C GLU A 216 1.34 -2.05 20.09
N CYS A 217 0.14 -2.48 20.53
CA CYS A 217 -0.48 -3.73 20.08
C CYS A 217 -1.97 -3.61 19.73
N SER A 218 -2.50 -2.39 19.70
CA SER A 218 -3.91 -2.16 19.41
C SER A 218 -4.29 -2.47 17.97
N GLN A 219 -5.60 -2.56 17.71
CA GLN A 219 -6.12 -2.79 16.36
C GLN A 219 -5.87 -1.57 15.45
N PRO A 220 -5.69 -1.75 14.13
CA PRO A 220 -5.43 -0.66 13.18
C PRO A 220 -6.38 0.53 13.28
N VAL A 221 -7.66 0.28 13.55
CA VAL A 221 -8.67 1.34 13.69
C VAL A 221 -8.33 2.39 14.76
N ASN A 222 -7.56 2.01 15.78
CA ASN A 222 -7.16 2.93 16.86
C ASN A 222 -6.07 3.92 16.44
N TYR A 223 -5.41 3.67 15.31
CA TYR A 223 -4.35 4.51 14.75
C TYR A 223 -4.79 5.24 13.49
N ALA A 224 -6.04 4.96 13.02
CA ALA A 224 -6.56 5.47 11.77
C ALA A 224 -6.82 6.98 11.85
N VAL A 225 -6.39 7.68 10.82
CA VAL A 225 -6.58 9.13 10.60
C VAL A 225 -6.87 9.39 9.11
N SER A 226 -7.23 10.60 8.74
CA SER A 226 -7.24 11.01 7.33
C SER A 226 -5.82 11.17 6.79
N VAL A 227 -5.64 11.05 5.47
CA VAL A 227 -4.34 11.31 4.84
C VAL A 227 -3.95 12.75 5.04
N ASP A 228 -4.87 13.72 4.91
CA ASP A 228 -4.64 15.14 5.22
C ASP A 228 -4.01 15.36 6.62
N SER A 229 -4.40 14.54 7.60
CA SER A 229 -3.82 14.63 8.95
C SER A 229 -2.35 14.21 8.99
N ILE A 230 -1.95 13.24 8.15
CA ILE A 230 -0.55 12.85 7.99
C ILE A 230 0.20 13.98 7.28
N GLU A 231 -0.34 14.49 6.18
CA GLU A 231 0.27 15.54 5.37
C GLU A 231 0.51 16.80 6.18
N ALA A 232 -0.48 17.20 6.99
CA ALA A 232 -0.33 18.33 7.92
C ALA A 232 0.77 18.09 8.97
N LEU A 233 0.97 16.83 9.40
CA LEU A 233 2.02 16.46 10.36
C LEU A 233 3.42 16.52 9.75
N ILE A 234 3.57 16.02 8.51
CA ILE A 234 4.89 15.86 7.87
C ILE A 234 5.23 17.01 6.90
N GLY A 235 4.25 17.84 6.53
CA GLY A 235 4.43 18.94 5.59
C GLY A 235 4.68 18.50 4.15
N ARG A 236 4.04 17.42 3.71
CA ARG A 236 4.24 16.81 2.39
C ARG A 236 2.92 16.26 1.83
N ASN A 237 2.62 16.53 0.56
CA ASN A 237 1.52 15.88 -0.17
C ASN A 237 1.91 14.44 -0.51
N LEU A 238 1.08 13.46 -0.12
CA LEU A 238 1.37 12.03 -0.24
C LEU A 238 0.89 11.43 -1.56
N PHE A 239 -0.20 11.94 -2.13
CA PHE A 239 -0.75 11.46 -3.40
C PHE A 239 -1.00 12.61 -4.40
N PRO A 240 0.06 13.34 -4.81
CA PRO A 240 -0.08 14.56 -5.63
C PRO A 240 -0.70 14.34 -7.00
N GLN A 241 -0.80 13.10 -7.46
CA GLN A 241 -1.43 12.72 -8.71
C GLN A 241 -2.87 12.23 -8.56
N LEU A 242 -3.40 12.19 -7.33
CA LEU A 242 -4.77 11.76 -7.07
C LEU A 242 -5.76 12.74 -7.71
N PRO A 243 -6.66 12.28 -8.61
CA PRO A 243 -7.61 13.16 -9.28
C PRO A 243 -8.70 13.72 -8.35
N ASP A 244 -8.93 13.10 -7.21
CA ASP A 244 -9.95 13.46 -6.21
C ASP A 244 -9.28 13.74 -4.86
N GLU A 245 -8.79 14.96 -4.70
CA GLU A 245 -8.16 15.43 -3.45
C GLU A 245 -9.10 15.31 -2.23
N GLN A 246 -10.43 15.34 -2.41
CA GLN A 246 -11.37 15.20 -1.30
C GLN A 246 -11.36 13.80 -0.69
N ALA A 247 -10.86 12.79 -1.40
CA ALA A 247 -10.71 11.45 -0.86
C ALA A 247 -9.71 11.37 0.31
N GLU A 248 -8.79 12.33 0.44
CA GLU A 248 -7.77 12.39 1.49
C GLU A 248 -8.26 13.02 2.79
N ALA A 249 -9.30 13.85 2.71
CA ALA A 249 -9.87 14.57 3.86
C ALA A 249 -10.59 13.66 4.88
N THR A 250 -11.04 12.49 4.46
CA THR A 250 -11.82 11.56 5.29
C THR A 250 -11.42 10.12 5.03
N TYR A 251 -11.77 9.23 5.96
CA TYR A 251 -11.59 7.79 5.77
C TYR A 251 -12.78 7.00 6.31
N GLU A 252 -13.02 5.81 5.74
CA GLU A 252 -14.03 4.88 6.23
C GLU A 252 -13.42 3.48 6.37
N MET A 253 -13.17 3.05 7.60
CA MET A 253 -12.55 1.74 7.89
C MET A 253 -13.28 0.54 7.29
N LYS A 254 -14.59 0.67 6.99
CA LYS A 254 -15.37 -0.39 6.31
C LYS A 254 -14.81 -0.82 4.95
N TYR A 255 -14.05 0.03 4.26
CA TYR A 255 -13.38 -0.31 3.00
C TYR A 255 -12.08 -1.10 3.22
N TRP A 256 -11.53 -1.07 4.42
CA TRP A 256 -10.21 -1.63 4.74
C TRP A 256 -10.30 -2.90 5.60
N THR A 257 -11.43 -3.19 6.23
CA THR A 257 -11.62 -4.30 7.19
C THR A 257 -12.55 -5.41 6.67
N LYS A 258 -12.57 -5.66 5.38
CA LYS A 258 -13.41 -6.71 4.76
C LYS A 258 -12.73 -8.06 4.72
#